data_1e4bac5cb13898993473bf88cf457c7f
#
_entry.id   1e4bac5cb13898993473bf88cf457c7f
#
_cell.length_a   1.000
_cell.length_b   1.000
_cell.length_c   1.000
_cell.angle_alpha   90.00
_cell.angle_beta   90.00
_cell.angle_gamma   90.00
#
_symmetry.space_group_name_H-M   'P 1'
#
loop_
_entity.id
_entity.type
_entity.pdbx_description
1 polymer ?
#
loop_
_entity_poly.entity_id
_entity_poly.type
_entity_poly.pdbx_seq_one_letter_code
_entity_poly.pdbx_strand_id
1 'polypeptide(L)'
;AYEMTSGLVGSEMCIRDSIMTYNQVVGFVIEQNRVMGVKLRDNKTGEESTVYSDLVINAGGIWGHLIAELAGVRINMFPAKGALLIFGHRINNVVINRCRKPADADILVPGDTISLIGTTSSRIPYDQIDNMEVTPEEVDILMREGIKIAPSIAYTRILRAYAGVRPLVAADNDPSGRSISRGIVCLDHAKRDGLEGFITITGGKLMTYRLMAEWATDMACRKLGRDVKCVTAETPLPGSETADLAEAKQHHKAHIIELSTDQKAAEGRHGTLSSHIAYQTEEDEAVVCECEQVSVGEIKYAIDELHVENLINLRRRTRLGMGTCQGELCACRAAGILVKANKCVDRTLRDLSAFINERWKGMYPVAWGESLVEAQLMSWLYEGVCGLDRIAEPEDKIDEQ
;
A
#
# COMPACT_ATOMS: atom_id res chain seq x y z
N ALA A 1 -6.73 -3.65 3.77
CA ALA A 1 -5.86 -4.80 3.52
C ALA A 1 -4.95 -4.46 2.34
N TYR A 2 -3.65 -4.34 2.58
CA TYR A 2 -2.67 -4.15 1.50
C TYR A 2 -2.53 -5.48 0.76
N GLU A 3 -3.01 -5.52 -0.47
CA GLU A 3 -2.76 -6.62 -1.38
C GLU A 3 -1.30 -6.61 -1.80
N MET A 4 -0.51 -7.51 -1.26
CA MET A 4 0.76 -7.89 -1.85
C MET A 4 0.52 -9.07 -2.78
N THR A 5 -0.17 -8.86 -3.89
CA THR A 5 -0.50 -9.94 -4.83
C THR A 5 0.52 -10.11 -5.94
N SER A 6 1.38 -9.13 -6.22
CA SER A 6 2.39 -9.25 -7.28
C SER A 6 3.49 -10.29 -7.02
N GLY A 7 3.62 -10.80 -5.79
CA GLY A 7 4.59 -11.85 -5.46
C GLY A 7 3.98 -13.23 -5.19
N LEU A 8 2.64 -13.35 -5.25
CA LEU A 8 1.93 -14.60 -4.95
C LEU A 8 1.28 -15.23 -6.18
N VAL A 9 1.07 -14.47 -7.24
CA VAL A 9 0.50 -14.98 -8.49
C VAL A 9 1.59 -15.69 -9.26
N GLY A 10 1.47 -17.01 -9.41
CA GLY A 10 2.41 -17.85 -10.16
C GLY A 10 3.30 -18.76 -9.32
N SER A 11 3.29 -18.67 -7.98
CA SER A 11 3.89 -19.72 -7.15
C SER A 11 2.95 -20.94 -7.09
N GLU A 12 3.50 -22.13 -6.92
CA GLU A 12 2.70 -23.37 -6.75
C GLU A 12 1.74 -23.32 -5.55
N MET A 13 1.90 -22.34 -4.66
CA MET A 13 0.95 -22.03 -3.59
C MET A 13 -0.44 -21.70 -4.13
N CYS A 14 -0.55 -21.04 -5.28
CA CYS A 14 -1.84 -20.66 -5.87
C CYS A 14 -2.74 -21.83 -6.29
N ILE A 15 -2.24 -23.06 -6.34
CA ILE A 15 -3.03 -24.23 -6.73
C ILE A 15 -4.06 -24.61 -5.66
N ARG A 16 -3.86 -24.19 -4.40
CA ARG A 16 -4.76 -24.52 -3.27
C ARG A 16 -5.13 -23.32 -2.41
N ASP A 17 -4.57 -22.15 -2.71
CA ASP A 17 -4.78 -20.94 -1.93
C ASP A 17 -5.91 -20.10 -2.55
N SER A 18 -6.72 -19.48 -1.69
CA SER A 18 -7.73 -18.50 -2.10
C SER A 18 -7.40 -17.16 -1.51
N ILE A 19 -7.26 -16.14 -2.35
CA ILE A 19 -7.12 -14.76 -1.93
C ILE A 19 -8.50 -14.11 -1.95
N MET A 20 -9.02 -13.80 -0.76
CA MET A 20 -10.34 -13.17 -0.59
C MET A 20 -10.15 -11.68 -0.28
N THR A 21 -10.05 -10.87 -1.32
CA THR A 21 -9.96 -9.41 -1.18
C THR A 21 -11.32 -8.82 -0.79
N TYR A 22 -11.30 -7.65 -0.14
CA TYR A 22 -12.50 -6.97 0.37
C TYR A 22 -13.31 -7.78 1.39
N ASN A 23 -12.75 -8.85 1.95
CA ASN A 23 -13.36 -9.63 3.01
C ASN A 23 -12.76 -9.25 4.36
N GLN A 24 -13.54 -8.58 5.17
CA GLN A 24 -13.16 -8.15 6.50
C GLN A 24 -13.44 -9.24 7.53
N VAL A 25 -12.48 -9.55 8.39
CA VAL A 25 -12.74 -10.41 9.56
C VAL A 25 -13.56 -9.61 10.56
N VAL A 26 -14.78 -10.09 10.86
CA VAL A 26 -15.73 -9.46 11.78
C VAL A 26 -15.95 -10.29 13.06
N GLY A 27 -15.37 -11.48 13.16
CA GLY A 27 -15.47 -12.33 14.33
C GLY A 27 -14.75 -13.67 14.17
N PHE A 28 -14.83 -14.48 15.21
CA PHE A 28 -14.26 -15.82 15.26
C PHE A 28 -15.31 -16.87 15.64
N VAL A 29 -15.08 -18.09 15.19
CA VAL A 29 -15.76 -19.28 15.70
C VAL A 29 -14.84 -19.90 16.74
N ILE A 30 -15.26 -19.92 18.00
CA ILE A 30 -14.46 -20.43 19.11
C ILE A 30 -15.27 -21.52 19.83
N GLU A 31 -14.67 -22.70 19.96
CA GLU A 31 -15.23 -23.84 20.68
C GLU A 31 -14.19 -24.39 21.67
N GLN A 32 -14.57 -24.62 22.90
CA GLN A 32 -13.69 -25.18 23.94
C GLN A 32 -12.33 -24.52 24.04
N ASN A 33 -12.26 -23.17 24.02
CA ASN A 33 -11.04 -22.38 24.02
C ASN A 33 -10.13 -22.60 22.78
N ARG A 34 -10.69 -23.01 21.65
CA ARG A 34 -10.01 -23.19 20.39
C ARG A 34 -10.68 -22.39 19.30
N VAL A 35 -9.89 -21.65 18.51
CA VAL A 35 -10.36 -21.02 17.28
C VAL A 35 -10.52 -22.10 16.22
N MET A 36 -11.74 -22.21 15.69
CA MET A 36 -12.13 -23.16 14.64
C MET A 36 -12.33 -22.49 13.28
N GLY A 37 -12.32 -21.15 13.24
CA GLY A 37 -12.51 -20.40 12.01
C GLY A 37 -12.77 -18.92 12.26
N VAL A 38 -13.02 -18.20 11.16
CA VAL A 38 -13.28 -16.77 11.15
C VAL A 38 -14.60 -16.44 10.47
N LYS A 39 -15.28 -15.40 10.95
CA LYS A 39 -16.44 -14.79 10.30
C LYS A 39 -15.98 -13.64 9.45
N LEU A 40 -16.38 -13.61 8.21
CA LEU A 40 -16.01 -12.64 7.19
C LEU A 40 -17.24 -11.85 6.76
N ARG A 41 -17.03 -10.56 6.45
CA ARG A 41 -18.00 -9.74 5.75
C ARG A 41 -17.38 -9.26 4.44
N ASP A 42 -18.05 -9.49 3.33
CA ASP A 42 -17.68 -8.90 2.06
C ASP A 42 -18.06 -7.41 2.07
N ASN A 43 -17.06 -6.53 1.98
CA ASN A 43 -17.26 -5.08 2.02
C ASN A 43 -17.91 -4.50 0.74
N LYS A 44 -18.10 -5.33 -0.31
CA LYS A 44 -18.79 -4.91 -1.55
C LYS A 44 -20.27 -5.23 -1.52
N THR A 45 -20.63 -6.40 -0.97
CA THR A 45 -22.01 -6.88 -0.95
C THR A 45 -22.66 -6.78 0.43
N GLY A 46 -21.86 -6.68 1.51
CA GLY A 46 -22.33 -6.75 2.88
C GLY A 46 -22.63 -8.17 3.38
N GLU A 47 -22.49 -9.19 2.52
CA GLU A 47 -22.78 -10.58 2.89
C GLU A 47 -21.76 -11.12 3.91
N GLU A 48 -22.26 -11.88 4.87
CA GLU A 48 -21.41 -12.55 5.86
C GLU A 48 -21.23 -14.02 5.52
N SER A 49 -20.04 -14.52 5.73
CA SER A 49 -19.65 -15.92 5.53
C SER A 49 -18.74 -16.41 6.66
N THR A 50 -18.57 -17.73 6.75
CA THR A 50 -17.69 -18.33 7.74
C THR A 50 -16.70 -19.26 7.05
N VAL A 51 -15.41 -19.11 7.39
CA VAL A 51 -14.34 -20.00 6.92
C VAL A 51 -13.77 -20.76 8.11
N TYR A 52 -13.82 -22.08 8.04
CA TYR A 52 -13.28 -22.98 9.06
C TYR A 52 -11.82 -23.34 8.76
N SER A 53 -11.01 -23.45 9.80
CA SER A 53 -9.58 -23.76 9.69
C SER A 53 -9.05 -24.35 10.99
N ASP A 54 -8.05 -25.24 10.91
CA ASP A 54 -7.37 -25.80 12.07
C ASP A 54 -6.50 -24.76 12.80
N LEU A 55 -6.09 -23.71 12.10
CA LEU A 55 -5.25 -22.63 12.62
C LEU A 55 -5.53 -21.33 11.89
N VAL A 56 -5.62 -20.23 12.62
CA VAL A 56 -5.75 -18.88 12.10
C VAL A 56 -4.49 -18.06 12.45
N ILE A 57 -3.92 -17.37 11.46
CA ILE A 57 -2.80 -16.45 11.64
C ILE A 57 -3.29 -15.02 11.44
N ASN A 58 -3.25 -14.24 12.50
CA ASN A 58 -3.50 -12.80 12.46
C ASN A 58 -2.22 -12.09 12.00
N ALA A 59 -2.20 -11.64 10.76
CA ALA A 59 -1.15 -10.80 10.18
C ALA A 59 -1.69 -9.39 9.84
N GLY A 60 -2.67 -8.91 10.59
CA GLY A 60 -3.42 -7.67 10.36
C GLY A 60 -2.63 -6.37 10.58
N GLY A 61 -1.30 -6.43 10.77
CA GLY A 61 -0.47 -5.24 10.90
C GLY A 61 -0.95 -4.35 12.06
N ILE A 62 -1.26 -3.08 11.77
CA ILE A 62 -1.75 -2.13 12.78
C ILE A 62 -3.14 -2.49 13.30
N TRP A 63 -3.98 -3.16 12.50
CA TRP A 63 -5.30 -3.65 12.92
C TRP A 63 -5.23 -4.98 13.69
N GLY A 64 -4.04 -5.58 13.82
CA GLY A 64 -3.84 -6.86 14.51
C GLY A 64 -4.35 -6.88 15.95
N HIS A 65 -4.31 -5.76 16.66
CA HIS A 65 -4.90 -5.61 17.99
C HIS A 65 -6.43 -5.72 17.95
N LEU A 66 -7.09 -5.00 17.04
CA LEU A 66 -8.55 -5.04 16.88
C LEU A 66 -9.04 -6.44 16.49
N ILE A 67 -8.31 -7.11 15.58
CA ILE A 67 -8.61 -8.49 15.20
C ILE A 67 -8.45 -9.44 16.40
N ALA A 68 -7.41 -9.27 17.21
CA ALA A 68 -7.20 -10.09 18.40
C ALA A 68 -8.31 -9.88 19.45
N GLU A 69 -8.81 -8.66 19.61
CA GLU A 69 -9.95 -8.36 20.49
C GLU A 69 -11.22 -9.09 20.09
N LEU A 70 -11.46 -9.30 18.77
CA LEU A 70 -12.59 -10.12 18.31
C LEU A 70 -12.49 -11.59 18.75
N ALA A 71 -11.28 -12.07 19.03
CA ALA A 71 -11.04 -13.40 19.60
C ALA A 71 -10.95 -13.40 21.14
N GLY A 72 -11.21 -12.27 21.80
CA GLY A 72 -11.16 -12.13 23.26
C GLY A 72 -9.74 -12.02 23.84
N VAL A 73 -8.72 -11.78 23.04
CA VAL A 73 -7.33 -11.63 23.51
C VAL A 73 -6.77 -10.23 23.23
N ARG A 74 -5.89 -9.75 24.09
CA ARG A 74 -5.32 -8.40 24.00
C ARG A 74 -3.87 -8.41 23.56
N ILE A 75 -3.50 -7.49 22.68
CA ILE A 75 -2.14 -7.22 22.26
C ILE A 75 -1.85 -5.73 22.53
N ASN A 76 -0.80 -5.43 23.28
CA ASN A 76 -0.41 -4.04 23.52
C ASN A 76 0.29 -3.49 22.28
N MET A 77 -0.46 -2.83 21.42
CA MET A 77 0.04 -2.17 20.23
C MET A 77 -0.14 -0.65 20.34
N PHE A 78 0.80 0.07 19.72
CA PHE A 78 0.81 1.54 19.73
C PHE A 78 0.90 2.03 18.30
N PRO A 79 -0.20 2.63 17.79
CA PRO A 79 -0.18 3.27 16.48
C PRO A 79 0.77 4.47 16.49
N ALA A 80 1.84 4.41 15.69
CA ALA A 80 2.77 5.51 15.52
C ALA A 80 2.74 6.01 14.07
N LYS A 81 2.10 7.17 13.87
CA LYS A 81 2.02 7.85 12.58
C LYS A 81 3.40 8.36 12.16
N GLY A 82 3.68 8.29 10.86
CA GLY A 82 4.84 8.91 10.25
C GLY A 82 4.46 9.55 8.93
N ALA A 83 4.65 10.87 8.82
CA ALA A 83 4.39 11.64 7.62
C ALA A 83 5.61 11.68 6.70
N LEU A 84 5.38 11.78 5.40
CA LEU A 84 6.37 11.93 4.35
C LEU A 84 5.94 13.02 3.36
N LEU A 85 6.92 13.67 2.72
CA LEU A 85 6.70 14.60 1.61
C LEU A 85 7.25 14.02 0.31
N ILE A 86 6.53 14.23 -0.78
CA ILE A 86 6.93 13.90 -2.14
C ILE A 86 7.27 15.19 -2.88
N PHE A 87 8.48 15.26 -3.43
CA PHE A 87 8.97 16.39 -4.22
C PHE A 87 8.80 16.17 -5.73
N GLY A 88 8.57 17.26 -6.46
CA GLY A 88 8.34 17.25 -7.91
C GLY A 88 9.54 16.91 -8.78
N HIS A 89 10.70 16.71 -8.18
CA HIS A 89 11.93 16.35 -8.89
C HIS A 89 12.68 15.25 -8.16
N ARG A 90 13.44 14.48 -8.91
CA ARG A 90 14.44 13.58 -8.36
C ARG A 90 15.67 14.39 -7.93
N ILE A 91 15.79 14.65 -6.62
CA ILE A 91 16.84 15.47 -6.03
C ILE A 91 18.12 14.65 -5.81
N ASN A 92 17.98 13.34 -5.57
CA ASN A 92 19.05 12.42 -5.18
C ASN A 92 18.96 11.11 -5.96
N ASN A 93 20.12 10.45 -6.16
CA ASN A 93 20.21 9.16 -6.86
C ASN A 93 20.46 7.97 -5.94
N VAL A 94 20.79 8.25 -4.69
CA VAL A 94 21.02 7.25 -3.64
C VAL A 94 20.23 7.62 -2.40
N VAL A 95 19.89 6.65 -1.58
CA VAL A 95 19.27 6.91 -0.28
C VAL A 95 20.27 7.65 0.60
N ILE A 96 19.86 8.80 1.13
CA ILE A 96 20.65 9.59 2.07
C ILE A 96 20.01 9.49 3.45
N ASN A 97 20.78 9.02 4.43
CA ASN A 97 20.32 8.90 5.81
C ASN A 97 21.30 9.62 6.75
N ARG A 98 20.76 10.30 7.74
CA ARG A 98 21.57 10.92 8.80
C ARG A 98 22.09 9.87 9.79
N CYS A 99 23.40 9.89 10.05
CA CYS A 99 24.04 9.04 11.05
C CYS A 99 23.92 9.67 12.46
N ARG A 100 22.70 9.71 13.00
CA ARG A 100 22.39 10.24 14.34
C ARG A 100 21.33 9.39 15.04
N LYS A 101 21.04 9.68 16.32
CA LYS A 101 19.86 9.10 16.97
C LYS A 101 18.60 9.41 16.12
N PRO A 102 17.68 8.44 15.96
CA PRO A 102 16.49 8.61 15.12
C PRO A 102 15.69 9.87 15.49
N ALA A 103 15.47 10.71 14.51
CA ALA A 103 14.72 11.97 14.63
C ALA A 103 13.85 12.19 13.39
N ASP A 104 13.19 13.37 13.30
CA ASP A 104 12.35 13.69 12.15
C ASP A 104 13.15 13.96 10.89
N ALA A 105 12.60 13.58 9.73
CA ALA A 105 13.17 13.79 8.41
C ALA A 105 14.62 13.29 8.25
N ASP A 106 14.93 12.11 8.76
CA ASP A 106 16.29 11.57 8.73
C ASP A 106 16.66 10.90 7.41
N ILE A 107 15.70 10.63 6.53
CA ILE A 107 15.92 9.87 5.30
C ILE A 107 15.36 10.59 4.07
N LEU A 108 16.22 10.74 3.04
CA LEU A 108 15.84 11.21 1.72
C LEU A 108 16.00 10.06 0.73
N VAL A 109 14.90 9.67 0.08
CA VAL A 109 14.81 8.50 -0.80
C VAL A 109 14.53 8.93 -2.22
N PRO A 110 15.27 8.43 -3.23
CA PRO A 110 14.94 8.66 -4.63
C PRO A 110 13.77 7.75 -5.06
N GLY A 111 12.81 8.31 -5.80
CA GLY A 111 11.87 7.59 -6.65
C GLY A 111 12.32 7.60 -8.10
N ASP A 112 11.49 7.18 -9.05
CA ASP A 112 11.83 7.20 -10.46
C ASP A 112 11.97 8.65 -10.97
N THR A 113 10.94 9.46 -10.81
CA THR A 113 10.87 10.86 -11.24
C THR A 113 10.85 11.86 -10.09
N ILE A 114 10.77 11.39 -8.85
CA ILE A 114 10.53 12.16 -7.64
C ILE A 114 11.59 11.87 -6.56
N SER A 115 11.56 12.63 -5.47
CA SER A 115 12.24 12.28 -4.22
C SER A 115 11.27 12.39 -3.05
N LEU A 116 11.54 11.62 -2.00
CA LEU A 116 10.72 11.58 -0.79
C LEU A 116 11.57 11.90 0.44
N ILE A 117 11.04 12.71 1.36
CA ILE A 117 11.65 12.88 2.68
C ILE A 117 10.72 12.41 3.78
N GLY A 118 11.28 11.80 4.79
CA GLY A 118 10.53 11.34 5.96
C GLY A 118 11.44 10.86 7.09
N THR A 119 10.85 10.52 8.18
CA THR A 119 9.44 10.60 8.57
C THR A 119 9.32 11.36 9.89
N THR A 120 8.12 11.90 10.16
CA THR A 120 7.75 12.28 11.53
C THR A 120 7.48 11.03 12.37
N SER A 121 7.25 11.20 13.66
CA SER A 121 6.77 10.12 14.53
C SER A 121 5.92 10.68 15.65
N SER A 122 4.63 10.38 15.62
CA SER A 122 3.65 10.76 16.64
C SER A 122 2.72 9.59 16.93
N ARG A 123 2.27 9.45 18.19
CA ARG A 123 1.20 8.52 18.53
C ARG A 123 -0.12 9.07 18.05
N ILE A 124 -0.97 8.19 17.56
CA ILE A 124 -2.35 8.50 17.21
C ILE A 124 -3.29 7.48 17.85
N PRO A 125 -4.55 7.87 18.15
CA PRO A 125 -5.56 6.93 18.60
C PRO A 125 -5.99 5.99 17.48
N TYR A 126 -6.62 4.86 17.84
CA TYR A 126 -7.00 3.83 16.87
C TYR A 126 -8.10 4.25 15.89
N ASP A 127 -8.99 5.16 16.30
CA ASP A 127 -10.05 5.73 15.46
C ASP A 127 -9.51 6.60 14.30
N GLN A 128 -8.24 6.98 14.32
CA GLN A 128 -7.60 7.78 13.27
C GLN A 128 -6.73 6.95 12.30
N ILE A 129 -6.56 5.63 12.50
CA ILE A 129 -5.65 4.84 11.67
C ILE A 129 -6.14 4.65 10.24
N ASP A 130 -7.43 4.68 10.01
CA ASP A 130 -8.04 4.45 8.69
C ASP A 130 -8.12 5.73 7.86
N ASN A 131 -8.15 6.90 8.50
CA ASN A 131 -8.22 8.19 7.82
C ASN A 131 -7.15 9.17 8.33
N MET A 132 -5.89 8.85 8.10
CA MET A 132 -4.78 9.68 8.52
C MET A 132 -4.60 10.91 7.65
N GLU A 133 -4.44 12.05 8.28
CA GLU A 133 -4.08 13.30 7.63
C GLU A 133 -2.69 13.75 8.08
N VAL A 134 -1.98 14.44 7.20
CA VAL A 134 -0.72 15.13 7.53
C VAL A 134 -1.05 16.56 7.89
N THR A 135 -0.52 17.04 9.02
CA THR A 135 -0.76 18.42 9.44
C THR A 135 0.27 19.37 8.83
N PRO A 136 -0.06 20.67 8.70
CA PRO A 136 0.91 21.70 8.28
C PRO A 136 2.18 21.72 9.14
N GLU A 137 2.05 21.51 10.45
CA GLU A 137 3.18 21.47 11.39
C GLU A 137 4.13 20.29 11.08
N GLU A 138 3.60 19.13 10.68
CA GLU A 138 4.41 18.00 10.24
C GLU A 138 5.15 18.32 8.94
N VAL A 139 4.51 19.05 8.03
CA VAL A 139 5.15 19.52 6.78
C VAL A 139 6.30 20.47 7.13
N ASP A 140 6.08 21.45 8.01
CA ASP A 140 7.11 22.39 8.44
C ASP A 140 8.32 21.71 9.09
N ILE A 141 8.07 20.69 9.92
CA ILE A 141 9.12 19.87 10.55
C ILE A 141 9.94 19.17 9.45
N LEU A 142 9.27 18.50 8.51
CA LEU A 142 9.94 17.76 7.44
C LEU A 142 10.74 18.67 6.52
N MET A 143 10.22 19.85 6.19
CA MET A 143 10.91 20.84 5.38
C MET A 143 12.14 21.41 6.11
N ARG A 144 11.97 21.87 7.34
CA ARG A 144 13.06 22.43 8.15
C ARG A 144 14.22 21.46 8.35
N GLU A 145 13.91 20.19 8.63
CA GLU A 145 14.93 19.16 8.81
C GLU A 145 15.49 18.65 7.47
N GLY A 146 14.64 18.59 6.45
CA GLY A 146 15.04 18.15 5.11
C GLY A 146 16.03 19.09 4.42
N ILE A 147 15.86 20.39 4.55
CA ILE A 147 16.79 21.42 4.02
C ILE A 147 18.21 21.21 4.57
N LYS A 148 18.35 20.68 5.79
CA LYS A 148 19.66 20.39 6.38
C LYS A 148 20.35 19.17 5.72
N ILE A 149 19.57 18.27 5.07
CA ILE A 149 20.12 17.13 4.31
C ILE A 149 20.46 17.57 2.90
N ALA A 150 19.53 18.26 2.23
CA ALA A 150 19.66 18.74 0.86
C ALA A 150 19.07 20.15 0.77
N PRO A 151 19.93 21.21 0.71
CA PRO A 151 19.47 22.60 0.67
C PRO A 151 18.54 22.91 -0.53
N SER A 152 18.66 22.15 -1.64
CA SER A 152 17.77 22.28 -2.81
C SER A 152 16.29 22.01 -2.49
N ILE A 153 15.99 21.30 -1.43
CA ILE A 153 14.60 21.06 -0.96
C ILE A 153 13.86 22.38 -0.73
N ALA A 154 14.56 23.44 -0.27
CA ALA A 154 13.97 24.75 -0.04
C ALA A 154 13.31 25.37 -1.28
N TYR A 155 13.75 24.99 -2.47
CA TYR A 155 13.30 25.52 -3.76
C TYR A 155 12.57 24.47 -4.61
N THR A 156 12.33 23.26 -4.06
CA THR A 156 11.69 22.20 -4.80
C THR A 156 10.20 22.14 -4.46
N ARG A 157 9.36 22.11 -5.48
CA ARG A 157 7.91 21.99 -5.31
C ARG A 157 7.57 20.70 -4.57
N ILE A 158 6.70 20.81 -3.56
CA ILE A 158 6.11 19.66 -2.89
C ILE A 158 4.85 19.28 -3.66
N LEU A 159 4.73 18.02 -4.07
CA LEU A 159 3.57 17.52 -4.80
C LEU A 159 2.45 17.12 -3.85
N ARG A 160 2.81 16.40 -2.80
CA ARG A 160 1.87 15.94 -1.78
C ARG A 160 2.56 15.46 -0.52
N ALA A 161 1.79 15.42 0.56
CA ALA A 161 2.14 14.71 1.78
C ALA A 161 1.34 13.41 1.89
N TYR A 162 1.85 12.42 2.59
CA TYR A 162 1.09 11.25 3.02
C TYR A 162 1.65 10.69 4.32
N ALA A 163 0.85 9.88 5.00
CA ALA A 163 1.26 9.25 6.26
C ALA A 163 0.97 7.76 6.25
N GLY A 164 1.72 7.04 7.06
CA GLY A 164 1.49 5.65 7.38
C GLY A 164 1.58 5.41 8.88
N VAL A 165 1.03 4.30 9.37
CA VAL A 165 1.07 3.93 10.79
C VAL A 165 1.93 2.70 11.00
N ARG A 166 2.83 2.81 11.97
CA ARG A 166 3.70 1.70 12.38
C ARG A 166 3.01 0.89 13.47
N PRO A 167 2.92 -0.44 13.33
CA PRO A 167 2.42 -1.33 14.36
C PRO A 167 3.52 -1.58 15.41
N LEU A 168 3.69 -0.66 16.37
CA LEU A 168 4.66 -0.84 17.43
C LEU A 168 4.07 -1.68 18.55
N VAL A 169 4.82 -2.70 18.99
CA VAL A 169 4.45 -3.56 20.12
C VAL A 169 5.45 -3.34 21.24
N ALA A 170 4.99 -2.89 22.40
CA ALA A 170 5.87 -2.61 23.51
C ALA A 170 5.24 -2.77 24.87
N ALA A 171 6.14 -2.95 25.84
CA ALA A 171 5.82 -2.86 27.27
C ALA A 171 5.84 -1.40 27.79
N ASP A 172 6.39 -0.43 27.04
CA ASP A 172 6.72 0.91 27.52
C ASP A 172 5.82 2.04 26.98
N ASN A 173 5.69 3.10 27.79
CA ASN A 173 4.88 4.29 27.52
C ASN A 173 5.67 5.41 26.81
N ASP A 174 6.50 5.12 25.79
CA ASP A 174 7.17 6.18 25.02
C ASP A 174 6.17 6.94 24.12
N PRO A 175 5.95 8.25 24.34
CA PRO A 175 4.98 9.03 23.55
C PRO A 175 5.34 9.17 22.08
N SER A 176 6.62 9.07 21.71
CA SER A 176 7.09 9.18 20.33
C SER A 176 7.09 7.84 19.58
N GLY A 177 7.07 6.72 20.33
CA GLY A 177 7.25 5.37 19.77
C GLY A 177 8.62 5.12 19.15
N ARG A 178 9.59 6.03 19.30
CA ARG A 178 10.93 5.89 18.68
C ARG A 178 11.86 4.96 19.41
N SER A 179 11.74 4.90 20.72
CA SER A 179 12.52 3.99 21.58
C SER A 179 11.93 2.58 21.63
N ILE A 180 10.68 2.40 21.18
CA ILE A 180 10.03 1.09 21.14
C ILE A 180 10.74 0.18 20.14
N SER A 181 11.05 -1.04 20.55
CA SER A 181 11.65 -2.05 19.68
C SER A 181 10.75 -2.30 18.44
N ARG A 182 11.38 -2.31 17.27
CA ARG A 182 10.74 -2.72 16.00
C ARG A 182 11.11 -4.17 15.66
N GLY A 183 11.31 -4.99 16.68
CA GLY A 183 11.53 -6.42 16.51
C GLY A 183 10.28 -7.12 16.00
N ILE A 184 10.49 -8.27 15.38
CA ILE A 184 9.39 -9.16 14.97
C ILE A 184 8.81 -9.80 16.24
N VAL A 185 7.49 -9.80 16.35
CA VAL A 185 6.77 -10.41 17.47
C VAL A 185 5.81 -11.45 16.90
N CYS A 186 6.03 -12.72 17.26
CA CYS A 186 5.17 -13.83 16.90
C CYS A 186 4.58 -14.42 18.19
N LEU A 187 3.27 -14.28 18.38
CA LEU A 187 2.54 -14.66 19.58
C LEU A 187 1.80 -15.97 19.38
N ASP A 188 2.08 -16.95 20.21
CA ASP A 188 1.31 -18.18 20.35
C ASP A 188 0.25 -17.99 21.44
N HIS A 189 -0.99 -17.76 21.04
CA HIS A 189 -2.08 -17.48 21.98
C HIS A 189 -2.48 -18.68 22.83
N ALA A 190 -2.17 -19.92 22.41
CA ALA A 190 -2.34 -21.09 23.25
C ALA A 190 -1.51 -21.01 24.52
N LYS A 191 -0.23 -20.62 24.37
CA LYS A 191 0.71 -20.52 25.51
C LYS A 191 0.50 -19.27 26.34
N ARG A 192 0.13 -18.17 25.67
CA ARG A 192 0.02 -16.86 26.31
C ARG A 192 -1.34 -16.62 26.97
N ASP A 193 -2.42 -17.01 26.28
CA ASP A 193 -3.80 -16.62 26.59
C ASP A 193 -4.71 -17.84 26.84
N GLY A 194 -4.22 -19.07 26.65
CA GLY A 194 -5.02 -20.29 26.73
C GLY A 194 -6.00 -20.49 25.56
N LEU A 195 -5.78 -19.79 24.43
CA LEU A 195 -6.61 -19.87 23.23
C LEU A 195 -5.89 -20.64 22.13
N GLU A 196 -6.26 -21.88 21.91
CA GLU A 196 -5.70 -22.73 20.85
C GLU A 196 -6.14 -22.31 19.45
N GLY A 197 -5.36 -22.70 18.43
CA GLY A 197 -5.71 -22.48 17.03
C GLY A 197 -5.53 -21.02 16.57
N PHE A 198 -4.81 -20.17 17.34
CA PHE A 198 -4.62 -18.76 17.00
C PHE A 198 -3.17 -18.32 17.22
N ILE A 199 -2.62 -17.63 16.20
CA ILE A 199 -1.27 -17.02 16.21
C ILE A 199 -1.40 -15.58 15.76
N THR A 200 -0.59 -14.67 16.32
CA THR A 200 -0.44 -13.31 15.80
C THR A 200 1.01 -13.03 15.45
N ILE A 201 1.26 -12.51 14.23
CA ILE A 201 2.54 -11.96 13.78
C ILE A 201 2.42 -10.46 13.59
N THR A 202 3.33 -9.69 14.23
CA THR A 202 3.26 -8.23 14.19
C THR A 202 4.65 -7.60 14.44
N GLY A 203 4.73 -6.27 14.49
CA GLY A 203 5.99 -5.55 14.62
C GLY A 203 6.81 -5.58 13.34
N GLY A 204 8.12 -5.69 13.46
CA GLY A 204 9.02 -5.74 12.31
C GLY A 204 9.09 -4.45 11.50
N LYS A 205 9.60 -4.56 10.30
CA LYS A 205 9.70 -3.50 9.28
C LYS A 205 9.24 -4.06 7.94
N LEU A 206 8.88 -3.18 7.00
CA LEU A 206 8.47 -3.63 5.66
C LEU A 206 9.49 -4.59 5.02
N MET A 207 10.79 -4.31 5.14
CA MET A 207 11.86 -5.17 4.58
C MET A 207 12.03 -6.52 5.31
N THR A 208 11.39 -6.73 6.46
CA THR A 208 11.44 -8.02 7.18
C THR A 208 10.22 -8.91 6.94
N TYR A 209 9.35 -8.53 5.98
CA TYR A 209 8.08 -9.24 5.73
C TYR A 209 8.27 -10.74 5.45
N ARG A 210 9.27 -11.12 4.64
CA ARG A 210 9.55 -12.51 4.33
C ARG A 210 9.93 -13.30 5.59
N LEU A 211 10.83 -12.75 6.41
CA LEU A 211 11.25 -13.39 7.67
C LEU A 211 10.08 -13.48 8.66
N MET A 212 9.19 -12.48 8.69
CA MET A 212 7.97 -12.53 9.49
C MET A 212 7.06 -13.67 9.05
N ALA A 213 6.87 -13.80 7.73
CA ALA A 213 6.09 -14.90 7.16
C ALA A 213 6.70 -16.27 7.49
N GLU A 214 8.03 -16.41 7.38
CA GLU A 214 8.77 -17.62 7.78
C GLU A 214 8.49 -17.98 9.24
N TRP A 215 8.64 -17.05 10.18
CA TRP A 215 8.42 -17.32 11.61
C TRP A 215 6.98 -17.74 11.92
N ALA A 216 6.00 -17.06 11.29
CA ALA A 216 4.59 -17.40 11.48
C ALA A 216 4.27 -18.79 10.90
N THR A 217 4.77 -19.09 9.71
CA THR A 217 4.57 -20.38 9.04
C THR A 217 5.26 -21.53 9.77
N ASP A 218 6.49 -21.33 10.23
CA ASP A 218 7.20 -22.32 11.04
C ASP A 218 6.47 -22.63 12.35
N MET A 219 5.88 -21.61 12.98
CA MET A 219 5.06 -21.82 14.18
C MET A 219 3.78 -22.61 13.82
N ALA A 220 3.14 -22.26 12.72
CA ALA A 220 1.95 -22.96 12.22
C ALA A 220 2.26 -24.41 11.90
N CYS A 221 3.34 -24.70 11.16
CA CYS A 221 3.78 -26.06 10.84
C CYS A 221 4.00 -26.89 12.11
N ARG A 222 4.70 -26.36 13.10
CA ARG A 222 4.92 -27.07 14.39
C ARG A 222 3.59 -27.39 15.10
N LYS A 223 2.61 -26.46 15.09
CA LYS A 223 1.29 -26.69 15.70
C LYS A 223 0.46 -27.72 14.96
N LEU A 224 0.63 -27.79 13.64
CA LEU A 224 -0.07 -28.76 12.78
C LEU A 224 0.68 -30.09 12.65
N GLY A 225 1.80 -30.29 13.38
CA GLY A 225 2.60 -31.50 13.32
C GLY A 225 3.28 -31.72 11.97
N ARG A 226 3.61 -30.64 11.27
CA ARG A 226 4.32 -30.66 9.98
C ARG A 226 5.77 -30.24 10.19
N ASP A 227 6.69 -31.00 9.63
CA ASP A 227 8.13 -30.68 9.56
C ASP A 227 8.49 -30.32 8.12
N VAL A 228 8.36 -29.03 7.79
CA VAL A 228 8.64 -28.50 6.45
C VAL A 228 9.60 -27.33 6.58
N LYS A 229 10.73 -27.41 5.86
CA LYS A 229 11.72 -26.31 5.85
C LYS A 229 11.24 -25.17 4.94
N CYS A 230 11.36 -23.94 5.41
CA CYS A 230 11.11 -22.77 4.58
C CYS A 230 12.15 -22.65 3.46
N VAL A 231 11.69 -22.39 2.24
CA VAL A 231 12.53 -22.20 1.05
C VAL A 231 12.39 -20.80 0.42
N THR A 232 11.56 -19.94 1.00
CA THR A 232 11.25 -18.63 0.41
C THR A 232 12.44 -17.67 0.32
N ALA A 233 13.53 -17.92 1.05
CA ALA A 233 14.77 -17.13 0.94
C ALA A 233 15.54 -17.43 -0.36
N GLU A 234 15.33 -18.61 -0.94
CA GLU A 234 16.07 -19.12 -2.11
C GLU A 234 15.17 -19.18 -3.35
N THR A 235 13.85 -18.99 -3.18
CA THR A 235 12.89 -19.03 -4.27
C THR A 235 12.77 -17.65 -4.91
N PRO A 236 13.04 -17.49 -6.22
CA PRO A 236 12.83 -16.24 -6.93
C PRO A 236 11.36 -15.81 -6.86
N LEU A 237 11.13 -14.51 -6.81
CA LEU A 237 9.78 -13.97 -6.97
C LEU A 237 9.32 -14.08 -8.42
N PRO A 238 8.02 -14.32 -8.69
CA PRO A 238 7.49 -14.29 -10.05
C PRO A 238 7.89 -13.03 -10.78
N GLY A 239 8.37 -13.16 -12.02
CA GLY A 239 8.89 -12.05 -12.81
C GLY A 239 10.38 -11.76 -12.61
N SER A 240 11.05 -12.41 -11.63
CA SER A 240 12.48 -12.21 -11.35
C SER A 240 13.35 -13.44 -11.68
N GLU A 241 12.77 -14.48 -12.26
CA GLU A 241 13.39 -15.81 -12.42
C GLU A 241 14.64 -15.81 -13.30
N THR A 242 14.73 -14.86 -14.25
CA THR A 242 15.85 -14.69 -15.16
C THR A 242 16.76 -13.50 -14.83
N ALA A 243 16.47 -12.79 -13.74
CA ALA A 243 17.26 -11.62 -13.36
C ALA A 243 18.64 -12.03 -12.86
N ASP A 244 19.62 -12.06 -13.75
CA ASP A 244 21.02 -11.99 -13.35
C ASP A 244 21.25 -10.66 -12.61
N LEU A 245 21.69 -10.75 -11.35
CA LEU A 245 21.98 -9.58 -10.51
C LEU A 245 22.94 -8.58 -11.19
N ALA A 246 23.75 -9.03 -12.15
CA ALA A 246 24.62 -8.20 -12.96
C ALA A 246 23.83 -7.39 -14.00
N GLU A 247 22.82 -7.98 -14.65
CA GLU A 247 21.94 -7.29 -15.60
C GLU A 247 21.01 -6.30 -14.88
N ALA A 248 20.45 -6.70 -13.73
CA ALA A 248 19.65 -5.79 -12.92
C ALA A 248 20.44 -4.55 -12.45
N LYS A 249 21.74 -4.71 -12.14
CA LYS A 249 22.65 -3.59 -11.82
C LYS A 249 22.98 -2.75 -13.04
N GLN A 250 23.07 -3.32 -14.24
CA GLN A 250 23.25 -2.57 -15.49
C GLN A 250 21.97 -1.84 -15.90
N HIS A 251 20.81 -2.46 -15.77
CA HIS A 251 19.51 -1.81 -15.99
C HIS A 251 19.32 -0.60 -15.05
N HIS A 252 19.65 -0.72 -13.78
CA HIS A 252 19.56 0.41 -12.84
C HIS A 252 20.50 1.56 -13.19
N LYS A 253 21.63 1.29 -13.83
CA LYS A 253 22.54 2.34 -14.33
C LYS A 253 22.10 2.93 -15.67
N ALA A 254 21.47 2.14 -16.54
CA ALA A 254 20.97 2.59 -17.84
C ALA A 254 19.70 3.47 -17.73
N HIS A 255 18.86 3.27 -16.72
CA HIS A 255 17.67 4.08 -16.47
C HIS A 255 17.92 5.57 -16.16
N ILE A 256 19.17 5.96 -15.95
CA ILE A 256 19.52 7.37 -15.63
C ILE A 256 19.65 8.24 -16.90
N ILE A 257 19.75 7.67 -18.11
CA ILE A 257 20.14 8.42 -19.31
C ILE A 257 19.20 8.23 -20.52
N GLU A 258 18.42 7.17 -20.60
CA GLU A 258 17.46 6.98 -21.71
C GLU A 258 16.02 7.26 -21.24
N LEU A 259 15.31 8.09 -22.00
CA LEU A 259 13.84 8.18 -21.91
C LEU A 259 13.30 6.76 -22.10
N SER A 260 12.83 6.16 -21.00
CA SER A 260 12.25 4.81 -21.04
C SER A 260 10.98 4.85 -21.86
N THR A 261 10.87 3.98 -22.84
CA THR A 261 9.60 3.70 -23.49
C THR A 261 8.64 3.04 -22.48
N ASP A 262 7.34 3.11 -22.73
CA ASP A 262 6.31 2.48 -21.92
C ASP A 262 6.58 0.98 -21.69
N GLN A 263 7.09 0.27 -22.71
CA GLN A 263 7.48 -1.13 -22.61
C GLN A 263 8.63 -1.36 -21.62
N LYS A 264 9.70 -0.55 -21.69
CA LYS A 264 10.81 -0.63 -20.71
C LYS A 264 10.36 -0.27 -19.30
N ALA A 265 9.44 0.67 -19.16
CA ALA A 265 8.86 1.01 -17.87
C ALA A 265 8.01 -0.14 -17.31
N ALA A 266 7.24 -0.82 -18.15
CA ALA A 266 6.48 -2.01 -17.80
C ALA A 266 7.39 -3.18 -17.41
N GLU A 267 8.50 -3.42 -18.15
CA GLU A 267 9.52 -4.40 -17.77
C GLU A 267 10.10 -4.11 -16.37
N GLY A 268 10.38 -2.85 -16.08
CA GLY A 268 10.86 -2.44 -14.75
C GLY A 268 9.88 -2.72 -13.63
N ARG A 269 8.57 -2.71 -13.91
CA ARG A 269 7.49 -2.96 -12.93
C ARG A 269 7.14 -4.43 -12.77
N HIS A 270 7.08 -5.17 -13.88
CA HIS A 270 6.54 -6.54 -13.94
C HIS A 270 7.60 -7.61 -14.19
N GLY A 271 8.85 -7.23 -14.46
CA GLY A 271 9.93 -8.18 -14.80
C GLY A 271 9.59 -9.00 -16.05
N THR A 272 9.86 -10.29 -16.04
CA THR A 272 9.57 -11.21 -17.17
C THR A 272 8.08 -11.33 -17.49
N LEU A 273 7.20 -11.03 -16.54
CA LEU A 273 5.75 -11.03 -16.74
C LEU A 273 5.28 -9.89 -17.67
N SER A 274 6.11 -8.89 -17.94
CA SER A 274 5.82 -7.85 -18.93
C SER A 274 5.59 -8.41 -20.33
N SER A 275 6.11 -9.59 -20.63
CA SER A 275 5.86 -10.31 -21.90
C SER A 275 4.40 -10.72 -22.10
N HIS A 276 3.59 -10.71 -21.04
CA HIS A 276 2.14 -10.98 -21.11
C HIS A 276 1.34 -9.72 -21.48
N ILE A 277 1.97 -8.54 -21.45
CA ILE A 277 1.30 -7.29 -21.84
C ILE A 277 1.14 -7.29 -23.37
N ALA A 278 -0.11 -7.19 -23.82
CA ALA A 278 -0.40 -7.13 -25.23
C ALA A 278 -0.12 -5.72 -25.79
N TYR A 279 0.68 -5.65 -26.85
CA TYR A 279 0.93 -4.47 -27.67
C TYR A 279 0.57 -4.81 -29.13
N GLN A 280 -0.68 -5.24 -29.34
CA GLN A 280 -1.12 -5.77 -30.64
C GLN A 280 -1.79 -4.72 -31.51
N THR A 281 -2.23 -3.63 -30.91
CA THR A 281 -2.94 -2.54 -31.60
C THR A 281 -2.36 -1.18 -31.21
N GLU A 282 -2.57 -0.17 -32.05
CA GLU A 282 -2.23 1.22 -31.73
C GLU A 282 -2.92 1.71 -30.43
N GLU A 283 -4.11 1.15 -30.12
CA GLU A 283 -4.81 1.46 -28.86
C GLU A 283 -4.01 0.91 -27.68
N ASP A 284 -3.44 -0.28 -27.76
CA ASP A 284 -2.68 -0.89 -26.67
C ASP A 284 -1.36 -0.13 -26.36
N GLU A 285 -0.76 0.44 -27.41
CA GLU A 285 0.47 1.23 -27.31
C GLU A 285 0.21 2.67 -26.79
N ALA A 286 -1.04 3.13 -26.80
CA ALA A 286 -1.38 4.48 -26.38
C ALA A 286 -1.03 4.71 -24.91
N VAL A 287 -0.25 5.76 -24.62
CA VAL A 287 0.16 6.13 -23.26
C VAL A 287 -0.99 6.83 -22.54
N VAL A 288 -1.37 6.30 -21.40
CA VAL A 288 -2.40 6.84 -20.50
C VAL A 288 -1.81 7.73 -19.44
N CYS A 289 -0.66 7.32 -18.85
CA CYS A 289 0.05 8.09 -17.84
C CYS A 289 1.44 8.46 -18.35
N GLU A 290 1.60 9.69 -18.79
CA GLU A 290 2.85 10.18 -19.35
C GLU A 290 3.98 10.28 -18.32
N CYS A 291 3.64 10.57 -17.05
CA CYS A 291 4.63 10.69 -15.99
C CYS A 291 5.31 9.36 -15.64
N GLU A 292 4.55 8.27 -15.66
CA GLU A 292 5.02 6.93 -15.28
C GLU A 292 5.06 5.97 -16.47
N GLN A 293 4.82 6.48 -17.68
CA GLN A 293 4.87 5.71 -18.93
C GLN A 293 4.01 4.42 -18.85
N VAL A 294 2.72 4.57 -18.48
CA VAL A 294 1.76 3.46 -18.40
C VAL A 294 0.87 3.48 -19.64
N SER A 295 0.86 2.40 -20.39
CA SER A 295 0.08 2.23 -21.61
C SER A 295 -1.30 1.61 -21.33
N VAL A 296 -2.19 1.67 -22.35
CA VAL A 296 -3.48 0.96 -22.32
C VAL A 296 -3.28 -0.55 -22.21
N GLY A 297 -2.29 -1.11 -22.90
CA GLY A 297 -1.96 -2.54 -22.83
C GLY A 297 -1.60 -2.97 -21.41
N GLU A 298 -0.80 -2.18 -20.70
CA GLU A 298 -0.46 -2.47 -19.30
C GLU A 298 -1.68 -2.37 -18.37
N ILE A 299 -2.57 -1.41 -18.61
CA ILE A 299 -3.82 -1.31 -17.83
C ILE A 299 -4.72 -2.53 -18.08
N LYS A 300 -4.88 -2.97 -19.32
CA LYS A 300 -5.64 -4.18 -19.65
C LYS A 300 -5.04 -5.41 -18.98
N TYR A 301 -3.72 -5.58 -19.05
CA TYR A 301 -3.01 -6.64 -18.33
C TYR A 301 -3.29 -6.60 -16.81
N ALA A 302 -3.24 -5.42 -16.21
CA ALA A 302 -3.53 -5.28 -14.79
C ALA A 302 -4.97 -5.64 -14.43
N ILE A 303 -5.94 -5.36 -15.31
CA ILE A 303 -7.35 -5.74 -15.12
C ILE A 303 -7.52 -7.25 -15.27
N ASP A 304 -7.01 -7.83 -16.34
CA ASP A 304 -7.29 -9.21 -16.74
C ASP A 304 -6.49 -10.22 -15.92
N GLU A 305 -5.19 -9.97 -15.71
CA GLU A 305 -4.28 -10.93 -15.06
C GLU A 305 -4.04 -10.62 -13.57
N LEU A 306 -4.05 -9.34 -13.20
CA LEU A 306 -3.82 -8.92 -11.80
C LEU A 306 -5.12 -8.58 -11.06
N HIS A 307 -6.28 -8.79 -11.72
CA HIS A 307 -7.63 -8.62 -11.16
C HIS A 307 -7.86 -7.23 -10.54
N VAL A 308 -7.35 -6.19 -11.20
CA VAL A 308 -7.55 -4.81 -10.78
C VAL A 308 -8.96 -4.35 -11.12
N GLU A 309 -9.69 -3.84 -10.14
CA GLU A 309 -11.08 -3.43 -10.30
C GLU A 309 -11.33 -1.91 -10.12
N ASN A 310 -10.37 -1.16 -9.59
CA ASN A 310 -10.50 0.26 -9.31
C ASN A 310 -9.20 1.03 -9.50
N LEU A 311 -9.28 2.36 -9.53
CA LEU A 311 -8.14 3.25 -9.78
C LEU A 311 -7.05 3.17 -8.71
N ILE A 312 -7.40 2.95 -7.45
CA ILE A 312 -6.42 2.86 -6.36
C ILE A 312 -5.58 1.59 -6.52
N ASN A 313 -6.21 0.48 -6.87
CA ASN A 313 -5.50 -0.77 -7.14
C ASN A 313 -4.69 -0.68 -8.42
N LEU A 314 -5.22 -0.07 -9.48
CA LEU A 314 -4.48 0.19 -10.71
C LEU A 314 -3.21 1.02 -10.42
N ARG A 315 -3.33 2.09 -9.66
CA ARG A 315 -2.19 2.90 -9.20
C ARG A 315 -1.11 2.08 -8.50
N ARG A 316 -1.52 1.15 -7.62
CA ARG A 316 -0.58 0.31 -6.87
C ARG A 316 0.14 -0.72 -7.74
N ARG A 317 -0.48 -1.16 -8.84
CA ARG A 317 0.10 -2.17 -9.74
C ARG A 317 0.97 -1.57 -10.83
N THR A 318 0.54 -0.45 -11.39
CA THR A 318 1.16 0.16 -12.57
C THR A 318 1.88 1.47 -12.28
N ARG A 319 1.78 2.00 -11.04
CA ARG A 319 2.23 3.34 -10.65
C ARG A 319 1.46 4.50 -11.31
N LEU A 320 0.40 4.22 -12.08
CA LEU A 320 -0.47 5.23 -12.68
C LEU A 320 -0.86 6.29 -11.62
N GLY A 321 -0.65 7.55 -11.93
CA GLY A 321 -0.96 8.65 -11.02
C GLY A 321 0.03 8.86 -9.87
N MET A 322 1.21 8.21 -9.89
CA MET A 322 2.27 8.41 -8.87
C MET A 322 3.33 9.43 -9.28
N GLY A 323 3.40 9.82 -10.54
CA GLY A 323 4.37 10.77 -11.05
C GLY A 323 4.02 12.23 -10.71
N THR A 324 4.69 13.17 -11.39
CA THR A 324 4.67 14.60 -11.05
C THR A 324 3.29 15.25 -11.04
N CYS A 325 2.35 14.81 -11.90
CA CYS A 325 0.98 15.33 -11.92
C CYS A 325 0.04 14.67 -10.89
N GLN A 326 0.48 13.62 -10.20
CA GLN A 326 -0.28 12.91 -9.17
C GLN A 326 -1.69 12.45 -9.62
N GLY A 327 -1.80 12.04 -10.90
CA GLY A 327 -3.04 11.49 -11.46
C GLY A 327 -3.96 12.51 -12.12
N GLU A 328 -3.55 13.76 -12.19
CA GLU A 328 -4.32 14.85 -12.78
C GLU A 328 -4.84 14.54 -14.18
N LEU A 329 -3.96 14.08 -15.06
CA LEU A 329 -4.28 13.83 -16.46
C LEU A 329 -4.78 12.40 -16.71
N CYS A 330 -4.19 11.43 -16.02
CA CYS A 330 -4.41 10.03 -16.32
C CYS A 330 -5.62 9.41 -15.60
N ALA A 331 -6.12 9.99 -14.50
CA ALA A 331 -7.20 9.37 -13.73
C ALA A 331 -8.49 9.21 -14.53
N CYS A 332 -8.95 10.24 -15.25
CA CYS A 332 -10.14 10.16 -16.11
C CYS A 332 -9.97 9.18 -17.27
N ARG A 333 -8.80 9.16 -17.93
CA ARG A 333 -8.50 8.24 -19.03
C ARG A 333 -8.56 6.78 -18.55
N ALA A 334 -7.91 6.51 -17.41
CA ALA A 334 -7.91 5.19 -16.80
C ALA A 334 -9.32 4.77 -16.33
N ALA A 335 -10.11 5.71 -15.78
CA ALA A 335 -11.52 5.45 -15.45
C ALA A 335 -12.31 5.03 -16.68
N GLY A 336 -12.10 5.67 -17.82
CA GLY A 336 -12.73 5.29 -19.09
C GLY A 336 -12.39 3.86 -19.53
N ILE A 337 -11.14 3.42 -19.33
CA ILE A 337 -10.72 2.04 -19.63
C ILE A 337 -11.38 1.06 -18.64
N LEU A 338 -11.43 1.38 -17.35
CA LEU A 338 -12.10 0.56 -16.34
C LEU A 338 -13.60 0.42 -16.63
N VAL A 339 -14.27 1.48 -17.09
CA VAL A 339 -15.68 1.40 -17.51
C VAL A 339 -15.86 0.43 -18.66
N LYS A 340 -14.98 0.47 -19.66
CA LYS A 340 -15.04 -0.48 -20.81
C LYS A 340 -14.91 -1.93 -20.33
N ALA A 341 -14.04 -2.19 -19.34
CA ALA A 341 -13.81 -3.52 -18.79
C ALA A 341 -14.94 -3.98 -17.86
N ASN A 342 -15.29 -3.17 -16.88
CA ASN A 342 -16.24 -3.53 -15.80
C ASN A 342 -17.71 -3.34 -16.19
N LYS A 343 -17.98 -2.59 -17.26
CA LYS A 343 -19.33 -2.22 -17.76
C LYS A 343 -20.21 -1.57 -16.69
N CYS A 344 -19.62 -0.93 -15.68
CA CYS A 344 -20.31 -0.26 -14.58
C CYS A 344 -19.83 1.18 -14.44
N VAL A 345 -20.59 2.13 -14.99
CA VAL A 345 -20.25 3.56 -14.96
C VAL A 345 -20.30 4.11 -13.55
N ASP A 346 -21.40 3.88 -12.83
CA ASP A 346 -21.62 4.47 -11.51
C ASP A 346 -20.55 4.05 -10.49
N ARG A 347 -20.14 2.79 -10.51
CA ARG A 347 -19.05 2.30 -9.67
C ARG A 347 -17.74 3.01 -10.01
N THR A 348 -17.41 3.11 -11.30
CA THR A 348 -16.14 3.72 -11.72
C THR A 348 -16.12 5.22 -11.45
N LEU A 349 -17.25 5.92 -11.51
CA LEU A 349 -17.34 7.33 -11.12
C LEU A 349 -17.10 7.52 -9.61
N ARG A 350 -17.68 6.65 -8.77
CA ARG A 350 -17.37 6.66 -7.34
C ARG A 350 -15.90 6.38 -7.05
N ASP A 351 -15.30 5.42 -7.77
CA ASP A 351 -13.87 5.11 -7.65
C ASP A 351 -12.99 6.31 -8.08
N LEU A 352 -13.41 7.04 -9.12
CA LEU A 352 -12.72 8.26 -9.55
C LEU A 352 -12.84 9.36 -8.50
N SER A 353 -14.02 9.58 -7.93
CA SER A 353 -14.23 10.52 -6.83
C SER A 353 -13.35 10.16 -5.63
N ALA A 354 -13.35 8.90 -5.19
CA ALA A 354 -12.49 8.43 -4.10
C ALA A 354 -11.00 8.65 -4.39
N PHE A 355 -10.55 8.42 -5.63
CA PHE A 355 -9.17 8.69 -6.04
C PHE A 355 -8.82 10.18 -5.95
N ILE A 356 -9.70 11.07 -6.39
CA ILE A 356 -9.49 12.53 -6.33
C ILE A 356 -9.48 13.03 -4.88
N ASN A 357 -10.36 12.51 -4.03
CA ASN A 357 -10.39 12.82 -2.61
C ASN A 357 -9.09 12.41 -1.90
N GLU A 358 -8.58 11.21 -2.16
CA GLU A 358 -7.28 10.77 -1.64
C GLU A 358 -6.12 11.63 -2.17
N ARG A 359 -6.19 12.11 -3.41
CA ARG A 359 -5.24 13.05 -3.96
C ARG A 359 -5.31 14.38 -3.22
N TRP A 360 -6.49 14.95 -3.05
CA TRP A 360 -6.72 16.20 -2.35
C TRP A 360 -6.23 16.14 -0.90
N LYS A 361 -6.56 15.11 -0.17
CA LYS A 361 -6.10 14.86 1.19
C LYS A 361 -4.57 14.97 1.33
N GLY A 362 -3.83 14.47 0.33
CA GLY A 362 -2.37 14.59 0.32
C GLY A 362 -1.85 15.96 -0.13
N MET A 363 -2.60 16.71 -0.94
CA MET A 363 -2.21 18.02 -1.44
C MET A 363 -2.56 19.14 -0.48
N TYR A 364 -3.67 19.04 0.22
CA TYR A 364 -4.18 20.08 1.13
C TYR A 364 -3.11 20.63 2.09
N PRO A 365 -2.34 19.80 2.84
CA PRO A 365 -1.37 20.31 3.81
C PRO A 365 -0.17 21.00 3.16
N VAL A 366 0.00 20.90 1.83
CA VAL A 366 1.10 21.50 1.06
C VAL A 366 0.61 22.48 -0.01
N ALA A 367 -0.69 22.80 -0.01
CA ALA A 367 -1.32 23.64 -1.01
C ALA A 367 -1.17 25.14 -0.63
N TRP A 368 -0.07 25.76 -1.05
CA TRP A 368 0.13 27.21 -0.97
C TRP A 368 0.69 27.75 -2.29
N GLY A 369 0.50 29.05 -2.52
CA GLY A 369 0.97 29.73 -3.73
C GLY A 369 0.44 29.08 -5.02
N GLU A 370 1.30 28.81 -5.96
CA GLU A 370 0.96 28.22 -7.27
C GLU A 370 0.36 26.82 -7.15
N SER A 371 0.79 26.03 -6.16
CA SER A 371 0.23 24.70 -5.92
C SER A 371 -1.25 24.74 -5.52
N LEU A 372 -1.67 25.77 -4.79
CA LEU A 372 -3.09 25.96 -4.45
C LEU A 372 -3.92 26.32 -5.68
N VAL A 373 -3.40 27.23 -6.53
CA VAL A 373 -4.07 27.63 -7.78
C VAL A 373 -4.29 26.40 -8.69
N GLU A 374 -3.27 25.56 -8.82
CA GLU A 374 -3.36 24.34 -9.62
C GLU A 374 -4.34 23.33 -9.02
N ALA A 375 -4.34 23.17 -7.70
CA ALA A 375 -5.29 22.29 -7.02
C ALA A 375 -6.74 22.75 -7.20
N GLN A 376 -6.99 24.07 -7.15
CA GLN A 376 -8.30 24.65 -7.42
C GLN A 376 -8.74 24.44 -8.87
N LEU A 377 -7.84 24.64 -9.84
CA LEU A 377 -8.14 24.37 -11.25
C LEU A 377 -8.55 22.91 -11.46
N MET A 378 -7.87 21.98 -10.80
CA MET A 378 -8.18 20.56 -10.88
C MET A 378 -9.53 20.21 -10.26
N SER A 379 -9.84 20.76 -9.10
CA SER A 379 -11.17 20.61 -8.49
C SER A 379 -12.27 21.08 -9.47
N TRP A 380 -12.10 22.24 -10.07
CA TRP A 380 -13.04 22.76 -11.08
C TRP A 380 -13.19 21.83 -12.28
N LEU A 381 -12.10 21.24 -12.77
CA LEU A 381 -12.17 20.31 -13.91
C LEU A 381 -12.91 19.04 -13.54
N TYR A 382 -12.60 18.41 -12.44
CA TYR A 382 -13.21 17.14 -12.06
C TYR A 382 -14.63 17.31 -11.52
N GLU A 383 -14.87 18.25 -10.62
CA GLU A 383 -16.19 18.50 -10.04
C GLU A 383 -17.12 19.18 -11.04
N GLY A 384 -16.71 20.34 -11.58
CA GLY A 384 -17.56 21.14 -12.45
C GLY A 384 -17.68 20.58 -13.86
N VAL A 385 -16.56 20.36 -14.59
CA VAL A 385 -16.59 19.96 -16.01
C VAL A 385 -16.91 18.48 -16.16
N CYS A 386 -16.28 17.61 -15.35
CA CYS A 386 -16.54 16.16 -15.38
C CYS A 386 -17.77 15.75 -14.56
N GLY A 387 -18.34 16.65 -13.75
CA GLY A 387 -19.59 16.44 -13.04
C GLY A 387 -19.51 15.48 -11.87
N LEU A 388 -18.33 15.32 -11.24
CA LEU A 388 -18.18 14.45 -10.06
C LEU A 388 -18.95 14.96 -8.85
N ASP A 389 -19.24 16.27 -8.76
CA ASP A 389 -20.09 16.89 -7.74
C ASP A 389 -21.56 16.43 -7.78
N ARG A 390 -21.97 15.81 -8.91
CA ARG A 390 -23.35 15.35 -9.14
C ARG A 390 -23.53 13.84 -8.91
N ILE A 391 -22.48 13.16 -8.53
CA ILE A 391 -22.58 11.73 -8.20
C ILE A 391 -23.26 11.63 -6.83
N ALA A 392 -24.46 11.05 -6.81
CA ALA A 392 -25.17 10.78 -5.56
C ALA A 392 -24.31 9.87 -4.67
N GLU A 393 -24.05 10.30 -3.45
CA GLU A 393 -23.55 9.40 -2.41
C GLU A 393 -24.57 8.25 -2.27
N PRO A 394 -24.12 6.99 -2.04
CA PRO A 394 -25.05 5.93 -1.70
C PRO A 394 -25.87 6.44 -0.51
N GLU A 395 -27.18 6.46 -0.63
CA GLU A 395 -28.04 6.70 0.52
C GLU A 395 -27.60 5.70 1.59
N ASP A 396 -26.97 6.20 2.66
CA ASP A 396 -26.78 5.42 3.88
C ASP A 396 -28.20 4.99 4.29
N LYS A 397 -28.56 3.76 4.02
CA LYS A 397 -29.71 3.15 4.62
C LYS A 397 -29.39 3.04 6.11
N ILE A 398 -29.60 4.14 6.81
CA ILE A 398 -29.83 4.10 8.25
C ILE A 398 -31.15 3.35 8.40
N ASP A 399 -31.06 2.04 8.53
CA ASP A 399 -32.17 1.24 9.03
C ASP A 399 -32.42 1.71 10.46
N GLU A 400 -33.31 2.71 10.59
CA GLU A 400 -34.06 2.91 11.81
C GLU A 400 -34.98 1.68 11.99
N GLN A 401 -34.49 0.67 12.71
CA GLN A 401 -35.33 -0.23 13.50
C GLN A 401 -34.54 -0.87 14.65
#